data_b54898ebd93407edbe3e9f0edd065bba
#
_entry.id   b54898ebd93407edbe3e9f0edd065bba
#
_cell.length_a   1.000
_cell.length_b   1.000
_cell.length_c   1.000
_cell.angle_alpha   90.00
_cell.angle_beta   90.00
_cell.angle_gamma   90.00
#
_symmetry.space_group_name_H-M   'P 1'
#
loop_
_entity.id
_entity.type
_entity.pdbx_description
1 polymer ?
#
loop_
_entity_poly.entity_id
_entity_poly.type
_entity_poly.pdbx_seq_one_letter_code
_entity_poly.pdbx_strand_id
1 'polypeptide(L)'
;MVRMRSIALILVSIMLISTIGTTISTQHLDDSEMYPTSIGNMPKNIAELGDTGKYTSLKIDALNNPHIAYYDADNGDLIYTNYDGWNWNTTTVDSIGDVGEHASLVLDKFDKPHIAYYDSTNENLKYAHYDGSNWTNITVDSNGDVGKFASIDVSTNVNPHIAYRDETNTNLKYAYYNGSSWINMTLDGNWQGVDNVGEYVSLQLDSGNWPHIAYYNATAGDLMYMYNDGSAWYK
;
A
#
# COMPACT_ATOMS: atom_id res chain seq x y z
N MET A 1 -21.45 -3.08 29.04
CA MET A 1 -22.78 -2.56 29.42
C MET A 1 -23.49 -1.75 28.32
N VAL A 2 -23.07 -1.84 27.07
CA VAL A 2 -23.66 -1.10 25.91
C VAL A 2 -24.55 -1.97 25.01
N ARG A 3 -24.49 -3.30 25.12
CA ARG A 3 -25.28 -4.23 24.26
C ARG A 3 -26.72 -4.49 24.71
N MET A 4 -27.13 -4.04 25.89
CA MET A 4 -28.52 -4.27 26.37
C MET A 4 -29.52 -3.12 26.09
N ARG A 5 -29.07 -1.96 25.65
CA ARG A 5 -29.97 -0.83 25.38
C ARG A 5 -30.59 -0.86 23.97
N SER A 6 -29.94 -1.51 23.01
CA SER A 6 -30.47 -1.60 21.62
C SER A 6 -31.60 -2.63 21.46
N ILE A 7 -31.62 -3.69 22.25
CA ILE A 7 -32.64 -4.72 22.19
C ILE A 7 -33.97 -4.26 22.81
N ALA A 8 -33.92 -3.41 23.82
CA ALA A 8 -35.11 -2.87 24.48
C ALA A 8 -35.91 -1.87 23.62
N LEU A 9 -35.24 -1.12 22.73
CA LEU A 9 -35.92 -0.18 21.83
C LEU A 9 -36.66 -0.86 20.69
N ILE A 10 -36.16 -2.00 20.21
CA ILE A 10 -36.80 -2.77 19.12
C ILE A 10 -38.06 -3.48 19.61
N LEU A 11 -38.09 -3.94 20.86
CA LEU A 11 -39.24 -4.61 21.45
C LEU A 11 -40.42 -3.66 21.80
N VAL A 12 -40.12 -2.40 22.11
CA VAL A 12 -41.19 -1.40 22.40
C VAL A 12 -41.88 -0.94 21.12
N SER A 13 -41.20 -0.89 19.98
CA SER A 13 -41.80 -0.57 18.68
C SER A 13 -42.75 -1.68 18.15
N ILE A 14 -42.52 -2.92 18.52
CA ILE A 14 -43.35 -4.05 18.08
C ILE A 14 -44.65 -4.16 18.89
N MET A 15 -44.70 -3.69 20.13
CA MET A 15 -45.87 -3.79 21.00
C MET A 15 -46.95 -2.72 20.75
N LEU A 16 -46.66 -1.65 20.03
CA LEU A 16 -47.60 -0.55 19.73
C LEU A 16 -48.37 -0.73 18.40
N ILE A 17 -48.09 -1.77 17.63
CA ILE A 17 -48.71 -2.02 16.29
C ILE A 17 -49.82 -3.06 16.34
N SER A 18 -50.14 -3.68 17.49
CA SER A 18 -51.07 -4.80 17.58
C SER A 18 -52.54 -4.41 17.72
N THR A 19 -52.93 -3.12 17.60
CA THR A 19 -54.33 -2.70 17.81
C THR A 19 -55.03 -2.03 16.63
N ILE A 20 -54.40 -1.95 15.46
CA ILE A 20 -55.07 -1.47 14.25
C ILE A 20 -54.92 -2.56 13.18
N GLY A 21 -56.05 -3.25 12.89
CA GLY A 21 -56.09 -4.34 11.91
C GLY A 21 -55.87 -3.87 10.47
N THR A 22 -54.59 -3.73 10.13
CA THR A 22 -54.13 -3.58 8.76
C THR A 22 -53.10 -4.66 8.48
N THR A 23 -53.30 -5.41 7.42
CA THR A 23 -52.38 -6.41 6.90
C THR A 23 -50.99 -5.79 6.75
N ILE A 24 -50.05 -6.20 7.61
CA ILE A 24 -48.65 -5.88 7.43
C ILE A 24 -48.14 -6.72 6.25
N SER A 25 -47.97 -6.09 5.08
CA SER A 25 -47.13 -6.68 4.06
C SER A 25 -45.70 -6.62 4.61
N THR A 26 -45.07 -7.76 4.81
CA THR A 26 -43.64 -7.84 5.02
C THR A 26 -42.96 -7.34 3.74
N GLN A 27 -42.66 -6.02 3.68
CA GLN A 27 -41.70 -5.56 2.73
C GLN A 27 -40.37 -6.15 3.16
N HIS A 28 -39.85 -7.00 2.32
CA HIS A 28 -38.47 -7.41 2.36
C HIS A 28 -37.66 -6.11 2.22
N LEU A 29 -37.08 -5.61 3.31
CA LEU A 29 -36.13 -4.52 3.21
C LEU A 29 -34.97 -5.08 2.41
N ASP A 30 -34.84 -4.59 1.19
CA ASP A 30 -33.71 -4.86 0.33
C ASP A 30 -32.47 -4.30 1.06
N ASP A 31 -31.48 -5.14 1.31
CA ASP A 31 -30.21 -4.75 1.94
C ASP A 31 -29.48 -3.62 1.19
N SER A 32 -29.98 -3.23 -0.01
CA SER A 32 -29.48 -2.10 -0.78
C SER A 32 -29.76 -0.72 -0.14
N GLU A 33 -30.69 -0.61 0.81
CA GLU A 33 -31.00 0.69 1.46
C GLU A 33 -30.14 0.98 2.71
N MET A 34 -29.32 0.04 3.15
CA MET A 34 -28.50 0.24 4.35
C MET A 34 -27.13 0.88 4.04
N TYR A 35 -26.82 1.09 2.78
CA TYR A 35 -25.64 1.82 2.35
C TYR A 35 -26.10 3.14 1.72
N PRO A 36 -25.44 4.27 2.01
CA PRO A 36 -25.77 5.53 1.34
C PRO A 36 -25.67 5.31 -0.17
N THR A 37 -26.81 5.43 -0.87
CA THR A 37 -26.94 5.26 -2.33
C THR A 37 -26.29 6.38 -3.14
N SER A 38 -25.47 7.19 -2.52
CA SER A 38 -24.68 8.22 -3.15
C SER A 38 -23.19 8.15 -2.76
N ILE A 39 -22.57 7.02 -3.00
CA ILE A 39 -21.20 7.09 -3.48
C ILE A 39 -21.39 7.58 -4.93
N GLY A 40 -21.26 8.90 -5.11
CA GLY A 40 -21.41 9.51 -6.43
C GLY A 40 -20.63 8.71 -7.45
N ASN A 41 -21.09 8.66 -8.71
CA ASN A 41 -20.59 7.90 -9.84
C ASN A 41 -19.11 7.54 -9.73
N MET A 42 -18.77 6.57 -8.86
CA MET A 42 -17.44 5.97 -8.91
C MET A 42 -17.37 5.21 -10.23
N PRO A 43 -16.46 5.56 -11.14
CA PRO A 43 -16.33 4.80 -12.37
C PRO A 43 -16.07 3.35 -12.00
N LYS A 44 -16.77 2.41 -12.62
CA LYS A 44 -16.51 0.98 -12.46
C LYS A 44 -15.07 0.62 -12.85
N ASN A 45 -14.49 1.41 -13.72
CA ASN A 45 -13.09 1.33 -14.13
C ASN A 45 -12.41 2.65 -13.82
N ILE A 46 -11.40 2.61 -12.97
CA ILE A 46 -10.55 3.76 -12.60
C ILE A 46 -9.46 3.98 -13.65
N ALA A 47 -9.08 2.92 -14.36
CA ALA A 47 -8.13 2.91 -15.47
C ALA A 47 -8.84 2.73 -16.81
N GLU A 48 -8.21 3.17 -17.88
CA GLU A 48 -8.69 2.93 -19.25
C GLU A 48 -8.66 1.43 -19.61
N LEU A 49 -9.30 1.06 -20.73
CA LEU A 49 -9.27 -0.31 -21.25
C LEU A 49 -7.84 -0.64 -21.67
N GLY A 50 -7.26 -1.68 -21.08
CA GLY A 50 -5.90 -2.12 -21.34
C GLY A 50 -5.39 -3.08 -20.27
N ASP A 51 -4.12 -3.49 -20.35
CA ASP A 51 -3.44 -4.29 -19.33
C ASP A 51 -2.88 -3.40 -18.22
N THR A 52 -3.79 -2.70 -17.52
CA THR A 52 -3.47 -1.75 -16.46
C THR A 52 -3.87 -2.29 -15.08
N GLY A 53 -3.23 -1.78 -14.02
CA GLY A 53 -3.59 -2.12 -12.65
C GLY A 53 -2.84 -3.31 -12.06
N LYS A 54 -1.73 -3.75 -12.64
CA LYS A 54 -0.83 -4.72 -12.00
C LYS A 54 -0.05 -4.07 -10.85
N TYR A 55 0.38 -4.89 -9.89
CA TYR A 55 1.16 -4.45 -8.72
C TYR A 55 0.51 -3.27 -7.97
N THR A 56 -0.81 -3.32 -7.79
CA THR A 56 -1.58 -2.27 -7.13
C THR A 56 -1.27 -2.13 -5.65
N SER A 57 -1.14 -0.89 -5.19
CA SER A 57 -1.04 -0.53 -3.78
C SER A 57 -2.04 0.58 -3.44
N LEU A 58 -2.85 0.39 -2.40
CA LEU A 58 -3.92 1.29 -1.98
C LEU A 58 -3.63 1.89 -0.59
N LYS A 59 -3.86 3.18 -0.44
CA LYS A 59 -3.95 3.87 0.85
C LYS A 59 -5.20 4.76 0.89
N ILE A 60 -5.65 5.07 2.10
CA ILE A 60 -6.78 5.97 2.35
C ILE A 60 -6.24 7.19 3.10
N ASP A 61 -6.58 8.41 2.65
CA ASP A 61 -6.19 9.66 3.30
C ASP A 61 -7.03 9.96 4.56
N ALA A 62 -6.72 11.04 5.24
CA ALA A 62 -7.43 11.47 6.45
C ALA A 62 -8.91 11.85 6.19
N LEU A 63 -9.29 12.10 4.93
CA LEU A 63 -10.67 12.41 4.51
C LEU A 63 -11.42 11.18 3.98
N ASN A 64 -10.82 9.98 4.08
CA ASN A 64 -11.30 8.71 3.54
C ASN A 64 -11.32 8.63 2.00
N ASN A 65 -10.49 9.39 1.32
CA ASN A 65 -10.32 9.28 -0.10
C ASN A 65 -9.26 8.21 -0.45
N PRO A 66 -9.51 7.36 -1.45
CA PRO A 66 -8.54 6.38 -1.90
C PRO A 66 -7.44 6.99 -2.77
N HIS A 67 -6.22 6.48 -2.56
CA HIS A 67 -5.01 6.74 -3.32
C HIS A 67 -4.46 5.41 -3.78
N ILE A 68 -4.16 5.26 -5.06
CA ILE A 68 -3.74 4.00 -5.67
C ILE A 68 -2.51 4.25 -6.54
N ALA A 69 -1.47 3.45 -6.33
CA ALA A 69 -0.36 3.31 -7.26
C ALA A 69 -0.47 1.98 -7.99
N TYR A 70 -0.16 1.93 -9.27
CA TYR A 70 -0.19 0.70 -10.07
C TYR A 70 0.71 0.80 -11.30
N TYR A 71 0.99 -0.36 -11.87
CA TYR A 71 1.72 -0.51 -13.11
C TYR A 71 0.76 -0.60 -14.30
N ASP A 72 1.02 0.17 -15.33
CA ASP A 72 0.40 0.11 -16.66
C ASP A 72 1.31 -0.71 -17.58
N ALA A 73 0.95 -1.95 -17.82
CA ALA A 73 1.77 -2.86 -18.60
C ALA A 73 1.71 -2.62 -20.12
N ASP A 74 0.71 -1.90 -20.61
CA ASP A 74 0.63 -1.54 -22.02
C ASP A 74 1.66 -0.46 -22.39
N ASN A 75 1.93 0.46 -21.45
CA ASN A 75 2.85 1.57 -21.67
C ASN A 75 4.19 1.39 -20.94
N GLY A 76 4.26 0.50 -19.97
CA GLY A 76 5.43 0.34 -19.11
C GLY A 76 5.60 1.48 -18.11
N ASP A 77 4.50 2.01 -17.58
CA ASP A 77 4.48 3.24 -16.78
C ASP A 77 4.06 3.00 -15.32
N LEU A 78 4.65 3.76 -14.39
CA LEU A 78 4.12 3.90 -13.05
C LEU A 78 2.99 4.94 -13.04
N ILE A 79 1.81 4.51 -12.63
CA ILE A 79 0.63 5.37 -12.55
C ILE A 79 0.21 5.56 -11.09
N TYR A 80 -0.22 6.77 -10.79
CA TYR A 80 -0.89 7.11 -9.55
C TYR A 80 -2.26 7.70 -9.83
N THR A 81 -3.27 7.27 -9.07
CA THR A 81 -4.61 7.86 -9.12
C THR A 81 -5.15 8.07 -7.71
N ASN A 82 -5.87 9.17 -7.52
CA ASN A 82 -6.56 9.47 -6.27
C ASN A 82 -7.95 10.03 -6.52
N TYR A 83 -8.85 9.82 -5.56
CA TYR A 83 -10.15 10.45 -5.52
C TYR A 83 -10.07 11.68 -4.61
N ASP A 84 -10.53 12.84 -5.09
CA ASP A 84 -10.47 14.13 -4.36
C ASP A 84 -11.78 14.49 -3.64
N GLY A 85 -12.71 13.54 -3.56
CA GLY A 85 -14.07 13.74 -3.08
C GLY A 85 -15.09 14.03 -4.19
N TRP A 86 -14.62 14.32 -5.41
CA TRP A 86 -15.45 14.67 -6.57
C TRP A 86 -15.07 13.88 -7.81
N ASN A 87 -13.78 13.78 -8.08
CA ASN A 87 -13.24 13.18 -9.29
C ASN A 87 -12.08 12.24 -8.98
N TRP A 88 -11.87 11.27 -9.85
CA TRP A 88 -10.62 10.54 -9.93
C TRP A 88 -9.62 11.35 -10.74
N ASN A 89 -8.43 11.57 -10.19
CA ASN A 89 -7.33 12.26 -10.81
C ASN A 89 -6.20 11.26 -11.05
N THR A 90 -5.84 11.03 -12.30
CA THR A 90 -4.81 10.07 -12.70
C THR A 90 -3.60 10.80 -13.24
N THR A 91 -2.41 10.37 -12.86
CA THR A 91 -1.13 10.96 -13.27
C THR A 91 -0.13 9.85 -13.57
N THR A 92 0.56 9.93 -14.71
CA THR A 92 1.77 9.16 -14.97
C THR A 92 2.89 9.73 -14.12
N VAL A 93 3.41 8.91 -13.21
CA VAL A 93 4.46 9.31 -12.24
C VAL A 93 5.84 9.14 -12.84
N ASP A 94 6.05 8.03 -13.52
CA ASP A 94 7.31 7.72 -14.24
C ASP A 94 6.97 6.94 -15.51
N SER A 95 7.64 7.30 -16.62
CA SER A 95 7.48 6.68 -17.94
C SER A 95 8.82 6.53 -18.68
N ILE A 96 9.93 6.60 -17.93
CA ILE A 96 11.26 6.46 -18.53
C ILE A 96 11.70 5.01 -18.45
N GLY A 97 11.46 4.26 -19.52
CA GLY A 97 11.67 2.83 -19.59
C GLY A 97 10.43 2.06 -19.14
N ASP A 98 10.60 0.80 -18.77
CA ASP A 98 9.57 -0.06 -18.21
C ASP A 98 9.66 0.01 -16.68
N VAL A 99 8.76 0.79 -16.05
CA VAL A 99 8.84 1.22 -14.65
C VAL A 99 7.50 1.09 -13.94
N GLY A 100 7.49 0.72 -12.67
CA GLY A 100 6.27 0.67 -11.87
C GLY A 100 5.88 -0.73 -11.38
N GLU A 101 6.60 -1.77 -11.78
CA GLU A 101 6.38 -3.09 -11.20
C GLU A 101 6.67 -3.08 -9.69
N HIS A 102 6.03 -3.99 -8.96
CA HIS A 102 6.17 -4.10 -7.50
C HIS A 102 5.91 -2.80 -6.74
N ALA A 103 5.01 -1.94 -7.23
CA ALA A 103 4.68 -0.67 -6.61
C ALA A 103 4.16 -0.84 -5.18
N SER A 104 4.67 -0.04 -4.27
CA SER A 104 4.22 0.08 -2.89
C SER A 104 4.02 1.54 -2.53
N LEU A 105 2.82 1.89 -2.07
CA LEU A 105 2.40 3.26 -1.77
C LEU A 105 2.27 3.44 -0.26
N VAL A 106 2.69 4.59 0.24
CA VAL A 106 2.36 5.11 1.57
C VAL A 106 1.99 6.59 1.47
N LEU A 107 1.12 7.07 2.35
CA LEU A 107 0.86 8.49 2.54
C LEU A 107 1.60 8.98 3.78
N ASP A 108 2.24 10.14 3.69
CA ASP A 108 2.83 10.78 4.85
C ASP A 108 1.75 11.48 5.72
N LYS A 109 2.17 12.07 6.82
CA LYS A 109 1.27 12.80 7.75
C LYS A 109 0.58 14.03 7.15
N PHE A 110 0.92 14.42 5.92
CA PHE A 110 0.31 15.50 5.16
C PHE A 110 -0.48 14.97 3.96
N ASP A 111 -0.78 13.65 3.96
CA ASP A 111 -1.46 12.93 2.88
C ASP A 111 -0.70 13.01 1.54
N LYS A 112 0.63 13.20 1.57
CA LYS A 112 1.46 13.19 0.37
C LYS A 112 1.89 11.76 0.04
N PRO A 113 1.72 11.33 -1.23
CA PRO A 113 2.10 9.99 -1.65
C PRO A 113 3.62 9.82 -1.82
N HIS A 114 4.11 8.69 -1.33
CA HIS A 114 5.45 8.17 -1.52
C HIS A 114 5.31 6.76 -2.11
N ILE A 115 6.04 6.46 -3.18
CA ILE A 115 5.95 5.19 -3.91
C ILE A 115 7.34 4.60 -4.08
N ALA A 116 7.53 3.36 -3.63
CA ALA A 116 8.67 2.53 -4.02
C ALA A 116 8.23 1.64 -5.18
N TYR A 117 9.09 1.43 -6.18
CA TYR A 117 8.79 0.63 -7.35
C TYR A 117 10.05 0.10 -8.02
N TYR A 118 9.87 -0.89 -8.88
CA TYR A 118 10.93 -1.50 -9.66
C TYR A 118 10.97 -0.91 -11.07
N ASP A 119 12.18 -0.64 -11.54
CA ASP A 119 12.53 -0.25 -12.91
C ASP A 119 13.08 -1.50 -13.61
N SER A 120 12.28 -2.17 -14.44
CA SER A 120 12.67 -3.42 -15.09
C SER A 120 13.60 -3.20 -16.27
N THR A 121 13.66 -1.98 -16.82
CA THR A 121 14.62 -1.62 -17.88
C THR A 121 16.05 -1.56 -17.36
N ASN A 122 16.25 -1.00 -16.15
CA ASN A 122 17.56 -0.79 -15.55
C ASN A 122 17.83 -1.73 -14.37
N GLU A 123 16.87 -2.56 -13.99
CA GLU A 123 16.93 -3.49 -12.85
C GLU A 123 17.19 -2.80 -11.51
N ASN A 124 16.56 -1.61 -11.30
CA ASN A 124 16.84 -0.73 -10.17
C ASN A 124 15.63 -0.59 -9.22
N LEU A 125 15.94 -0.38 -7.92
CA LEU A 125 14.95 0.17 -6.99
C LEU A 125 14.81 1.66 -7.24
N LYS A 126 13.58 2.13 -7.49
CA LYS A 126 13.24 3.54 -7.60
C LYS A 126 12.26 3.98 -6.53
N TYR A 127 12.23 5.26 -6.31
CA TYR A 127 11.32 5.93 -5.38
C TYR A 127 10.78 7.20 -6.01
N ALA A 128 9.47 7.43 -5.87
CA ALA A 128 8.81 8.66 -6.26
C ALA A 128 8.08 9.27 -5.07
N HIS A 129 8.03 10.60 -5.02
CA HIS A 129 7.18 11.31 -4.07
C HIS A 129 6.60 12.58 -4.68
N TYR A 130 5.43 12.99 -4.18
CA TYR A 130 4.75 14.22 -4.56
C TYR A 130 4.88 15.25 -3.43
N ASP A 131 5.48 16.41 -3.71
CA ASP A 131 5.68 17.47 -2.72
C ASP A 131 4.44 18.36 -2.49
N GLY A 132 3.38 18.15 -3.29
CA GLY A 132 2.17 18.95 -3.34
C GLY A 132 2.10 19.83 -4.60
N SER A 133 3.16 19.84 -5.40
CA SER A 133 3.23 20.57 -6.67
C SER A 133 3.80 19.70 -7.79
N ASN A 134 4.82 18.92 -7.49
CA ASN A 134 5.55 18.12 -8.48
C ASN A 134 5.86 16.72 -7.95
N TRP A 135 5.87 15.75 -8.87
CA TRP A 135 6.47 14.45 -8.66
C TRP A 135 7.99 14.53 -8.84
N THR A 136 8.71 13.85 -7.98
CA THR A 136 10.17 13.66 -8.08
C THR A 136 10.46 12.17 -8.06
N ASN A 137 11.22 11.67 -9.04
CA ASN A 137 11.61 10.28 -9.20
C ASN A 137 13.12 10.15 -9.06
N ILE A 138 13.57 9.20 -8.27
CA ILE A 138 15.02 8.94 -8.06
C ILE A 138 15.30 7.44 -8.05
N THR A 139 16.50 7.06 -8.46
CA THR A 139 17.04 5.71 -8.24
C THR A 139 17.63 5.65 -6.82
N VAL A 140 17.16 4.66 -6.05
CA VAL A 140 17.59 4.44 -4.66
C VAL A 140 18.72 3.43 -4.58
N ASP A 141 18.62 2.35 -5.35
CA ASP A 141 19.65 1.31 -5.44
C ASP A 141 19.75 0.83 -6.90
N SER A 142 20.98 0.69 -7.39
CA SER A 142 21.31 0.22 -8.75
C SER A 142 22.45 -0.81 -8.73
N ASN A 143 22.67 -1.44 -7.59
CA ASN A 143 23.74 -2.42 -7.43
C ASN A 143 23.22 -3.83 -7.69
N GLY A 144 23.06 -4.19 -8.96
CA GLY A 144 22.46 -5.45 -9.42
C GLY A 144 20.97 -5.33 -9.74
N ASP A 145 20.30 -6.46 -9.98
CA ASP A 145 18.84 -6.54 -10.11
C ASP A 145 18.20 -6.41 -8.71
N VAL A 146 17.73 -5.22 -8.37
CA VAL A 146 17.28 -4.83 -7.02
C VAL A 146 15.97 -4.06 -7.07
N GLY A 147 15.08 -4.27 -6.09
CA GLY A 147 13.84 -3.50 -5.98
C GLY A 147 12.56 -4.31 -6.14
N LYS A 148 12.64 -5.59 -6.47
CA LYS A 148 11.45 -6.45 -6.52
C LYS A 148 10.85 -6.66 -5.13
N PHE A 149 9.53 -6.91 -5.07
CA PHE A 149 8.78 -7.08 -3.83
C PHE A 149 8.93 -5.90 -2.85
N ALA A 150 9.09 -4.68 -3.36
CA ALA A 150 9.27 -3.49 -2.55
C ALA A 150 8.10 -3.26 -1.60
N SER A 151 8.41 -2.85 -0.37
CA SER A 151 7.46 -2.38 0.62
C SER A 151 8.00 -1.11 1.27
N ILE A 152 7.19 -0.04 1.30
CA ILE A 152 7.58 1.28 1.79
C ILE A 152 6.75 1.69 3.01
N ASP A 153 7.40 2.37 3.96
CA ASP A 153 6.76 3.16 4.99
C ASP A 153 7.54 4.49 5.20
N VAL A 154 6.94 5.46 5.87
CA VAL A 154 7.56 6.76 6.15
C VAL A 154 7.57 7.06 7.63
N SER A 155 8.69 7.56 8.13
CA SER A 155 8.83 7.97 9.53
C SER A 155 8.00 9.22 9.84
N THR A 156 7.85 9.53 11.13
CA THR A 156 7.19 10.78 11.59
C THR A 156 7.87 12.05 11.07
N ASN A 157 9.14 11.97 10.68
CA ASN A 157 9.90 13.04 10.03
C ASN A 157 9.80 13.03 8.49
N VAL A 158 8.92 12.18 7.94
CA VAL A 158 8.72 12.01 6.49
C VAL A 158 9.97 11.46 5.77
N ASN A 159 10.79 10.70 6.47
CA ASN A 159 11.89 9.97 5.85
C ASN A 159 11.38 8.61 5.37
N PRO A 160 11.53 8.25 4.09
CA PRO A 160 11.11 6.97 3.57
C PRO A 160 12.07 5.83 3.98
N HIS A 161 11.48 4.68 4.23
CA HIS A 161 12.10 3.40 4.53
C HIS A 161 11.54 2.37 3.56
N ILE A 162 12.40 1.58 2.90
CA ILE A 162 12.01 0.61 1.88
C ILE A 162 12.70 -0.71 2.18
N ALA A 163 11.95 -1.79 2.29
CA ALA A 163 12.48 -3.15 2.26
C ALA A 163 12.19 -3.76 0.88
N TYR A 164 13.14 -4.48 0.33
CA TYR A 164 13.08 -4.99 -1.04
C TYR A 164 14.00 -6.20 -1.24
N ARG A 165 13.78 -6.90 -2.34
CA ARG A 165 14.60 -8.02 -2.75
C ARG A 165 15.75 -7.58 -3.67
N ASP A 166 16.92 -8.15 -3.43
CA ASP A 166 18.05 -8.22 -4.33
C ASP A 166 17.98 -9.56 -5.08
N GLU A 167 17.57 -9.53 -6.33
CA GLU A 167 17.42 -10.73 -7.14
C GLU A 167 18.75 -11.32 -7.57
N THR A 168 19.76 -10.45 -7.79
CA THR A 168 21.12 -10.88 -8.16
C THR A 168 21.74 -11.78 -7.10
N ASN A 169 21.56 -11.41 -5.82
CA ASN A 169 22.19 -12.13 -4.70
C ASN A 169 21.18 -12.93 -3.87
N THR A 170 19.89 -12.91 -4.25
CA THR A 170 18.78 -13.57 -3.54
C THR A 170 18.65 -13.15 -2.09
N ASN A 171 18.90 -11.87 -1.78
CA ASN A 171 18.94 -11.32 -0.44
C ASN A 171 17.74 -10.40 -0.13
N LEU A 172 17.41 -10.27 1.17
CA LEU A 172 16.61 -9.17 1.68
C LEU A 172 17.48 -7.93 1.87
N LYS A 173 17.12 -6.83 1.24
CA LYS A 173 17.75 -5.51 1.41
C LYS A 173 16.79 -4.50 2.03
N TYR A 174 17.38 -3.45 2.55
CA TYR A 174 16.69 -2.33 3.15
C TYR A 174 17.38 -1.02 2.80
N ALA A 175 16.60 -0.02 2.44
CA ALA A 175 17.07 1.34 2.18
C ALA A 175 16.28 2.32 3.04
N TYR A 176 16.92 3.37 3.53
CA TYR A 176 16.25 4.47 4.20
C TYR A 176 16.93 5.80 3.90
N TYR A 177 16.15 6.87 3.90
CA TYR A 177 16.67 8.23 3.78
C TYR A 177 16.92 8.79 5.18
N ASN A 178 18.17 9.22 5.44
CA ASN A 178 18.55 9.70 6.77
C ASN A 178 18.38 11.22 6.95
N GLY A 179 17.68 11.89 6.01
CA GLY A 179 17.53 13.34 5.95
C GLY A 179 18.56 14.05 5.06
N SER A 180 19.58 13.31 4.57
CA SER A 180 20.62 13.86 3.70
C SER A 180 20.95 12.96 2.52
N SER A 181 20.91 11.66 2.72
CA SER A 181 21.24 10.64 1.71
C SER A 181 20.49 9.34 1.95
N TRP A 182 20.36 8.54 0.91
CA TRP A 182 19.91 7.16 1.02
C TRP A 182 21.03 6.27 1.55
N ILE A 183 20.67 5.37 2.44
CA ILE A 183 21.56 4.35 3.01
C ILE A 183 20.97 3.00 2.66
N ASN A 184 21.72 2.16 1.95
CA ASN A 184 21.32 0.82 1.52
C ASN A 184 22.11 -0.23 2.27
N MET A 185 21.47 -1.30 2.71
CA MET A 185 22.11 -2.42 3.42
C MET A 185 21.44 -3.74 3.10
N THR A 186 22.22 -4.83 3.14
CA THR A 186 21.68 -6.21 3.13
C THR A 186 21.36 -6.60 4.56
N LEU A 187 20.11 -7.07 4.79
CA LEU A 187 19.67 -7.49 6.11
C LEU A 187 19.75 -8.99 6.31
N ASP A 188 19.36 -9.75 5.29
CA ASP A 188 19.36 -11.22 5.34
C ASP A 188 19.78 -11.79 3.99
N GLY A 189 20.34 -12.99 4.00
CA GLY A 189 20.94 -13.69 2.90
C GLY A 189 22.40 -13.96 3.17
N ASN A 190 23.02 -14.84 2.43
CA ASN A 190 24.43 -15.13 2.61
C ASN A 190 25.25 -14.80 1.37
N TRP A 191 26.50 -14.43 1.58
CA TRP A 191 27.49 -14.14 0.56
C TRP A 191 27.80 -15.28 -0.41
N GLN A 192 27.21 -16.47 -0.16
CA GLN A 192 27.44 -17.67 -0.96
C GLN A 192 26.23 -18.07 -1.81
N GLY A 193 25.12 -17.27 -1.79
CA GLY A 193 23.91 -17.50 -2.56
C GLY A 193 23.19 -18.81 -2.18
N VAL A 194 23.31 -19.25 -0.92
CA VAL A 194 22.69 -20.49 -0.44
C VAL A 194 21.25 -20.22 0.04
N ASP A 195 21.00 -19.04 0.61
CA ASP A 195 19.67 -18.66 1.07
C ASP A 195 18.98 -17.78 0.05
N ASN A 196 17.77 -18.17 -0.34
CA ASN A 196 16.89 -17.41 -1.20
C ASN A 196 15.84 -16.73 -0.31
N VAL A 197 16.03 -15.45 0.00
CA VAL A 197 15.21 -14.69 0.94
C VAL A 197 14.75 -13.35 0.35
N GLY A 198 13.74 -12.73 0.98
CA GLY A 198 13.30 -11.40 0.61
C GLY A 198 12.19 -11.36 -0.45
N GLU A 199 11.49 -12.47 -0.67
CA GLU A 199 10.25 -12.44 -1.45
C GLU A 199 9.06 -12.01 -0.57
N TYR A 200 8.04 -11.40 -1.20
CA TYR A 200 6.78 -10.99 -0.55
C TYR A 200 7.00 -10.14 0.70
N VAL A 201 7.87 -9.15 0.58
CA VAL A 201 8.26 -8.27 1.69
C VAL A 201 7.08 -7.40 2.15
N SER A 202 6.96 -7.26 3.47
CA SER A 202 6.06 -6.31 4.11
C SER A 202 6.83 -5.55 5.19
N LEU A 203 6.88 -4.23 5.08
CA LEU A 203 7.55 -3.31 6.00
C LEU A 203 6.53 -2.43 6.70
N GLN A 204 6.72 -2.22 8.00
CA GLN A 204 6.03 -1.18 8.76
C GLN A 204 6.96 -0.61 9.82
N LEU A 205 6.86 0.69 10.05
CA LEU A 205 7.54 1.37 11.16
C LEU A 205 6.66 1.35 12.41
N ASP A 206 7.24 1.12 13.56
CA ASP A 206 6.56 1.28 14.84
C ASP A 206 6.46 2.76 15.25
N SER A 207 5.87 3.04 16.43
CA SER A 207 5.73 4.38 16.96
C SER A 207 7.07 5.08 17.27
N GLY A 208 8.16 4.33 17.37
CA GLY A 208 9.53 4.83 17.52
C GLY A 208 10.23 5.09 16.18
N ASN A 209 9.56 4.81 15.06
CA ASN A 209 10.09 4.79 13.70
C ASN A 209 11.11 3.67 13.45
N TRP A 210 11.02 2.56 14.22
CA TRP A 210 11.87 1.40 14.01
C TRP A 210 11.20 0.43 13.03
N PRO A 211 11.97 -0.09 12.04
CA PRO A 211 11.42 -0.97 11.02
C PRO A 211 11.16 -2.38 11.54
N HIS A 212 10.01 -2.90 11.17
CA HIS A 212 9.57 -4.29 11.31
C HIS A 212 9.33 -4.85 9.91
N ILE A 213 9.95 -5.98 9.57
CA ILE A 213 9.92 -6.55 8.23
C ILE A 213 9.53 -8.02 8.30
N ALA A 214 8.45 -8.38 7.62
CA ALA A 214 8.10 -9.78 7.34
C ALA A 214 8.46 -10.10 5.89
N TYR A 215 8.96 -11.32 5.63
CA TYR A 215 9.37 -11.75 4.30
C TYR A 215 9.39 -13.28 4.21
N TYR A 216 9.48 -13.79 2.99
CA TYR A 216 9.56 -15.23 2.73
C TYR A 216 11.00 -15.67 2.51
N ASN A 217 11.36 -16.80 3.14
CA ASN A 217 12.58 -17.55 2.86
C ASN A 217 12.23 -18.75 1.98
N ALA A 218 12.51 -18.64 0.69
CA ALA A 218 12.17 -19.69 -0.29
C ALA A 218 13.07 -20.94 -0.15
N THR A 219 14.25 -20.83 0.44
CA THR A 219 15.12 -21.97 0.72
C THR A 219 14.54 -22.87 1.81
N ALA A 220 14.05 -22.27 2.89
CA ALA A 220 13.48 -23.02 4.02
C ALA A 220 11.97 -23.29 3.83
N GLY A 221 11.29 -22.49 3.03
CA GLY A 221 9.83 -22.50 2.89
C GLY A 221 9.11 -21.80 4.06
N ASP A 222 9.78 -20.86 4.74
CA ASP A 222 9.32 -20.29 6.00
C ASP A 222 8.98 -18.80 5.88
N LEU A 223 8.00 -18.36 6.72
CA LEU A 223 7.79 -16.96 7.03
C LEU A 223 8.90 -16.49 8.01
N MET A 224 9.56 -15.41 7.63
CA MET A 224 10.61 -14.77 8.43
C MET A 224 10.13 -13.41 8.93
N TYR A 225 10.72 -12.97 10.05
CA TYR A 225 10.48 -11.66 10.62
C TYR A 225 11.77 -11.07 11.18
N MET A 226 11.99 -9.78 10.88
CA MET A 226 13.11 -9.00 11.42
C MET A 226 12.61 -7.66 11.94
N TYR A 227 13.30 -7.12 12.92
CA TYR A 227 13.06 -5.76 13.40
C TYR A 227 14.35 -5.09 13.86
N ASN A 228 14.35 -3.76 13.90
CA ASN A 228 15.39 -2.95 14.51
C ASN A 228 14.83 -2.27 15.76
N ASP A 229 15.58 -2.22 16.86
CA ASP A 229 15.19 -1.58 18.13
C ASP A 229 15.87 -0.22 18.35
N GLY A 230 16.53 0.30 17.31
CA GLY A 230 17.34 1.52 17.37
C GLY A 230 18.80 1.29 17.69
N SER A 231 19.18 0.08 18.07
CA SER A 231 20.56 -0.28 18.35
C SER A 231 21.08 -1.41 17.46
N ALA A 232 20.22 -2.38 17.14
CA ALA A 232 20.58 -3.55 16.35
C ALA A 232 19.37 -4.12 15.60
N TRP A 233 19.68 -4.94 14.57
CA TRP A 233 18.71 -5.77 13.89
C TRP A 233 18.62 -7.14 14.58
N TYR A 234 17.41 -7.64 14.71
CA TYR A 234 17.06 -8.93 15.28
C TYR A 234 16.23 -9.75 14.28
N LYS A 235 16.45 -11.06 14.24
CA LYS A 235 15.76 -12.02 13.38
C LYS A 235 15.07 -13.08 14.22
#